data_7497fdbca1d27b108156ac0c8d6ac82c
#
_entry.id   7497fdbca1d27b108156ac0c8d6ac82c
#
_cell.length_a   1.000
_cell.length_b   1.000
_cell.length_c   1.000
_cell.angle_alpha   90.00
_cell.angle_beta   90.00
_cell.angle_gamma   90.00
#
_symmetry.space_group_name_H-M   'P 1'
#
loop_
_entity.id
_entity.type
_entity.pdbx_description
1 polymer ?
#
loop_
_entity_poly.entity_id
_entity_poly.type
_entity_poly.pdbx_seq_one_letter_code
_entity_poly.pdbx_strand_id
1 'polypeptide(L)'
;MNVTDINKLRNIAIIAHVDHGKTTLVDKLLQQSGTLETRGEAQERVMDSNDIEKERGITILAKNTAINWNDYRINIVDTPGHADFGGEVERVMSMADSVLLLVDAQEGPMPQTRFVTQKAFAQGLKPIVVINKIDKPGARPDWVMDQVFDLFDNLGATDEQLDFQVIYASAINGWATMDLDAPSDNMQPMFEAIVDQVEKPDADPEGAFQMQISQLDYNSYIGVIGVGRIKRGTVKVNQQVTIVGADGSKRNGKVGQVLTYLGLDRHEAEQAQAGDIIAITGLGELKISDTVCDVNQVEALPALSVDEPTVTMTFSVNTSPFSGQEGKFVTSRNILERLQAELVHNVALRVEETDNPDSFRVSGRGELHLGILIENMRREGYELAVSRPEVILREVDGQLEEPYETVTVDVEEEHQGSIMEQLGLRKAEMTDMAPDGKGRIRMDFMMPSRGLIGFQTDFMTLTSGSGLMYHTFDHYGPHKGGNIGQRKNGVLIANATGKALTNALFNLQDRGKLFIGHGVEVYEGMIIGIHARDNDLTVNALKGKQLTNVRASGTDEAQNLVPPIIMSLEQALEFIDDDELVEVTPESIRIRKKLLTESERKRASREAKKS
;
A
#
# COMPACT_ATOMS: atom_id res chain seq x y z
N MET A 1 30.50 3.64 -19.31
CA MET A 1 30.71 4.50 -18.13
C MET A 1 31.89 3.95 -17.36
N ASN A 2 32.77 4.82 -16.85
CA ASN A 2 33.85 4.37 -15.97
C ASN A 2 33.25 3.82 -14.67
N VAL A 3 33.89 2.80 -14.09
CA VAL A 3 33.51 2.26 -12.77
C VAL A 3 33.60 3.39 -11.74
N THR A 4 32.54 3.62 -10.99
CA THR A 4 32.48 4.69 -9.98
C THR A 4 33.38 4.30 -8.80
N ASP A 5 34.26 5.19 -8.37
CA ASP A 5 35.06 4.97 -7.16
C ASP A 5 34.14 4.83 -5.94
N ILE A 6 34.26 3.75 -5.18
CA ILE A 6 33.45 3.47 -3.99
C ILE A 6 33.49 4.63 -2.97
N ASN A 7 34.58 5.38 -2.89
CA ASN A 7 34.69 6.55 -2.01
C ASN A 7 33.78 7.71 -2.46
N LYS A 8 33.38 7.72 -3.73
CA LYS A 8 32.50 8.72 -4.35
C LYS A 8 31.06 8.24 -4.50
N LEU A 9 30.73 7.10 -3.91
CA LEU A 9 29.40 6.50 -3.97
C LEU A 9 28.65 6.75 -2.66
N ARG A 10 27.35 7.08 -2.77
CA ARG A 10 26.43 7.23 -1.64
C ARG A 10 25.12 6.52 -1.96
N ASN A 11 24.64 5.68 -1.06
CA ASN A 11 23.37 4.99 -1.21
C ASN A 11 22.42 5.47 -0.12
N ILE A 12 21.34 6.12 -0.49
CA ILE A 12 20.35 6.66 0.44
C ILE A 12 18.97 6.08 0.15
N ALA A 13 18.21 5.78 1.19
CA ALA A 13 16.78 5.54 1.09
C ALA A 13 16.03 6.79 1.55
N ILE A 14 14.97 7.18 0.82
CA ILE A 14 14.12 8.29 1.24
C ILE A 14 12.86 7.73 1.85
N ILE A 15 12.62 8.07 3.10
CA ILE A 15 11.47 7.64 3.89
C ILE A 15 10.64 8.86 4.31
N ALA A 16 9.33 8.73 4.19
CA ALA A 16 8.40 9.79 4.55
C ALA A 16 7.02 9.24 4.83
N HIS A 17 6.24 9.97 5.60
CA HIS A 17 4.80 9.78 5.60
C HIS A 17 4.19 10.23 4.27
N VAL A 18 2.99 9.71 3.96
CA VAL A 18 2.20 10.16 2.80
C VAL A 18 2.01 11.67 2.89
N ASP A 19 2.07 12.36 1.75
CA ASP A 19 1.93 13.81 1.62
C ASP A 19 3.02 14.67 2.29
N HIS A 20 4.05 14.13 2.92
CA HIS A 20 5.18 14.92 3.45
C HIS A 20 6.09 15.51 2.37
N GLY A 21 5.86 15.18 1.09
CA GLY A 21 6.52 15.79 -0.07
C GLY A 21 7.72 15.01 -0.61
N LYS A 22 7.76 13.69 -0.38
CA LYS A 22 8.83 12.80 -0.83
C LYS A 22 9.07 12.87 -2.34
N THR A 23 8.04 12.61 -3.14
CA THR A 23 8.13 12.66 -4.61
C THR A 23 8.59 14.03 -5.11
N THR A 24 8.06 15.12 -4.52
CA THR A 24 8.46 16.49 -4.86
C THR A 24 9.93 16.74 -4.54
N LEU A 25 10.45 16.24 -3.42
CA LEU A 25 11.86 16.39 -3.06
C LEU A 25 12.75 15.65 -4.06
N VAL A 26 12.44 14.40 -4.37
CA VAL A 26 13.22 13.60 -5.34
C VAL A 26 13.22 14.26 -6.72
N ASP A 27 12.08 14.77 -7.19
CA ASP A 27 11.99 15.49 -8.46
C ASP A 27 12.91 16.72 -8.47
N LYS A 28 12.98 17.49 -7.37
CA LYS A 28 13.87 18.65 -7.27
C LYS A 28 15.34 18.27 -7.23
N LEU A 29 15.69 17.18 -6.53
CA LEU A 29 17.05 16.66 -6.55
C LEU A 29 17.47 16.21 -7.95
N LEU A 30 16.60 15.50 -8.67
CA LEU A 30 16.84 15.10 -10.08
C LEU A 30 17.01 16.31 -11.00
N GLN A 31 16.18 17.33 -10.86
CA GLN A 31 16.25 18.54 -11.69
C GLN A 31 17.53 19.34 -11.42
N GLN A 32 17.88 19.57 -10.15
CA GLN A 32 19.00 20.45 -9.79
C GLN A 32 20.36 19.75 -9.85
N SER A 33 20.42 18.43 -9.85
CA SER A 33 21.66 17.68 -10.12
C SER A 33 22.11 17.77 -11.59
N GLY A 34 21.25 18.29 -12.49
CA GLY A 34 21.50 18.30 -13.93
C GLY A 34 21.40 16.94 -14.61
N THR A 35 20.88 15.93 -13.89
CA THR A 35 20.77 14.55 -14.40
C THR A 35 19.60 14.40 -15.39
N LEU A 36 18.54 15.20 -15.23
CA LEU A 36 17.45 15.27 -16.20
C LEU A 36 17.80 16.30 -17.27
N GLU A 37 18.01 15.86 -18.51
CA GLU A 37 18.04 16.79 -19.64
C GLU A 37 16.68 17.50 -19.73
N THR A 38 16.69 18.84 -19.73
CA THR A 38 15.52 19.71 -19.89
C THR A 38 14.96 19.64 -21.32
N ARG A 39 14.47 18.47 -21.74
CA ARG A 39 13.71 18.30 -22.97
C ARG A 39 12.22 18.18 -22.66
N GLY A 40 11.54 19.31 -22.59
CA GLY A 40 10.09 19.38 -22.45
C GLY A 40 9.64 19.95 -21.11
N GLU A 41 8.37 20.31 -21.03
CA GLU A 41 7.69 20.81 -19.83
C GLU A 41 8.00 19.93 -18.62
N ALA A 42 8.36 20.53 -17.51
CA ALA A 42 8.65 19.84 -16.26
C ALA A 42 7.44 18.96 -15.89
N GLN A 43 7.53 17.66 -16.14
CA GLN A 43 6.53 16.72 -15.64
C GLN A 43 6.66 16.67 -14.12
N GLU A 44 5.62 17.08 -13.44
CA GLU A 44 5.49 16.88 -12.00
C GLU A 44 5.27 15.39 -11.71
N ARG A 45 5.82 14.88 -10.60
CA ARG A 45 5.73 13.47 -10.15
C ARG A 45 6.35 12.46 -11.12
N VAL A 46 7.55 12.76 -11.56
CA VAL A 46 8.30 11.94 -12.52
C VAL A 46 8.56 10.51 -11.96
N MET A 47 8.69 10.37 -10.64
CA MET A 47 8.89 9.06 -9.99
C MET A 47 7.61 8.23 -9.93
N ASP A 48 6.42 8.81 -9.86
CA ASP A 48 5.16 8.07 -9.80
C ASP A 48 4.74 7.63 -11.22
N SER A 49 5.27 6.51 -11.68
CA SER A 49 5.01 6.00 -13.04
C SER A 49 3.73 5.17 -13.15
N ASN A 50 3.19 4.66 -12.04
CA ASN A 50 1.97 3.87 -11.99
C ASN A 50 0.74 4.79 -11.84
N ASP A 51 -0.28 4.57 -12.66
CA ASP A 51 -1.51 5.37 -12.61
C ASP A 51 -2.20 5.29 -11.24
N ILE A 52 -2.14 4.14 -10.55
CA ILE A 52 -2.71 3.98 -9.21
C ILE A 52 -1.93 4.80 -8.17
N GLU A 53 -0.60 4.87 -8.28
CA GLU A 53 0.22 5.73 -7.42
C GLU A 53 -0.14 7.21 -7.59
N LYS A 54 -0.31 7.67 -8.84
CA LYS A 54 -0.72 9.05 -9.14
C LYS A 54 -2.12 9.39 -8.63
N GLU A 55 -3.07 8.47 -8.82
CA GLU A 55 -4.45 8.64 -8.37
C GLU A 55 -4.57 8.69 -6.84
N ARG A 56 -3.78 7.86 -6.15
CA ARG A 56 -3.83 7.72 -4.69
C ARG A 56 -2.85 8.63 -3.95
N GLY A 57 -1.87 9.19 -4.66
CA GLY A 57 -0.82 10.02 -4.06
C GLY A 57 0.16 9.26 -3.17
N ILE A 58 0.28 7.93 -3.32
CA ILE A 58 1.15 7.06 -2.50
C ILE A 58 2.17 6.34 -3.39
N THR A 59 3.37 6.11 -2.87
CA THR A 59 4.34 5.20 -3.48
C THR A 59 3.99 3.76 -3.09
N ILE A 60 3.76 2.91 -4.06
CA ILE A 60 3.41 1.50 -3.89
C ILE A 60 4.64 0.62 -4.06
N LEU A 61 5.40 0.86 -5.15
CA LEU A 61 6.60 0.11 -5.48
C LEU A 61 7.84 0.97 -5.25
N ALA A 62 8.84 0.39 -4.61
CA ALA A 62 10.12 1.04 -4.45
C ALA A 62 10.80 1.24 -5.81
N LYS A 63 11.39 2.40 -6.01
CA LYS A 63 12.07 2.78 -7.25
C LYS A 63 13.51 3.18 -6.96
N ASN A 64 14.39 2.77 -7.87
CA ASN A 64 15.79 3.11 -7.80
C ASN A 64 16.10 4.18 -8.84
N THR A 65 16.78 5.23 -8.42
CA THR A 65 17.32 6.26 -9.30
C THR A 65 18.73 6.62 -8.85
N ALA A 66 19.49 7.27 -9.69
CA ALA A 66 20.81 7.79 -9.34
C ALA A 66 21.01 9.17 -9.93
N ILE A 67 21.70 10.01 -9.19
CA ILE A 67 22.11 11.34 -9.61
C ILE A 67 23.62 11.47 -9.53
N ASN A 68 24.19 12.28 -10.41
CA ASN A 68 25.57 12.70 -10.32
C ASN A 68 25.61 14.12 -9.79
N TRP A 69 26.35 14.36 -8.72
CA TRP A 69 26.57 15.69 -8.18
C TRP A 69 28.07 15.90 -7.93
N ASN A 70 28.66 16.82 -8.66
CA ASN A 70 30.12 16.97 -8.77
C ASN A 70 30.75 15.61 -9.15
N ASP A 71 31.70 15.12 -8.35
CA ASP A 71 32.38 13.83 -8.56
C ASP A 71 31.66 12.65 -7.90
N TYR A 72 30.56 12.90 -7.20
CA TYR A 72 29.82 11.86 -6.45
C TYR A 72 28.68 11.30 -7.28
N ARG A 73 28.44 10.00 -7.09
CA ARG A 73 27.24 9.32 -7.52
C ARG A 73 26.40 9.03 -6.30
N ILE A 74 25.16 9.50 -6.29
CA ILE A 74 24.19 9.29 -5.23
C ILE A 74 23.07 8.41 -5.76
N ASN A 75 23.01 7.17 -5.28
CA ASN A 75 21.89 6.27 -5.54
C ASN A 75 20.80 6.60 -4.54
N ILE A 76 19.58 6.79 -5.04
CA ILE A 76 18.40 7.11 -4.27
C ILE A 76 17.40 5.97 -4.42
N VAL A 77 17.01 5.38 -3.32
CA VAL A 77 15.96 4.38 -3.26
C VAL A 77 14.73 5.01 -2.68
N ASP A 78 13.70 5.18 -3.51
CA ASP A 78 12.40 5.68 -3.10
C ASP A 78 11.61 4.55 -2.45
N THR A 79 11.23 4.70 -1.17
CA THR A 79 10.56 3.65 -0.41
C THR A 79 9.05 3.89 -0.31
N PRO A 80 8.22 2.83 -0.34
CA PRO A 80 6.83 2.95 0.04
C PRO A 80 6.70 3.51 1.47
N GLY A 81 5.74 4.42 1.67
CA GLY A 81 5.47 4.99 3.00
C GLY A 81 4.46 4.18 3.82
N HIS A 82 3.61 3.38 3.18
CA HIS A 82 2.51 2.69 3.83
C HIS A 82 2.96 1.35 4.46
N ALA A 83 2.45 1.05 5.66
CA ALA A 83 2.82 -0.15 6.42
C ALA A 83 2.50 -1.47 5.70
N ASP A 84 1.48 -1.50 4.85
CA ASP A 84 1.11 -2.67 4.05
C ASP A 84 2.22 -3.11 3.07
N PHE A 85 3.18 -2.23 2.78
CA PHE A 85 4.35 -2.50 1.94
C PHE A 85 5.64 -2.71 2.76
N GLY A 86 5.52 -3.00 4.07
CA GLY A 86 6.66 -3.15 4.98
C GLY A 86 7.71 -4.14 4.51
N GLY A 87 7.32 -5.24 3.88
CA GLY A 87 8.25 -6.21 3.31
C GLY A 87 9.11 -5.63 2.17
N GLU A 88 8.59 -4.67 1.39
CA GLU A 88 9.38 -3.95 0.38
C GLU A 88 10.33 -2.96 1.04
N VAL A 89 9.86 -2.25 2.05
CA VAL A 89 10.66 -1.29 2.82
C VAL A 89 11.91 -1.95 3.39
N GLU A 90 11.80 -3.11 4.05
CA GLU A 90 12.95 -3.84 4.61
C GLU A 90 13.99 -4.23 3.56
N ARG A 91 13.51 -4.78 2.44
CA ARG A 91 14.39 -5.23 1.35
C ARG A 91 15.14 -4.08 0.70
N VAL A 92 14.45 -2.98 0.51
CA VAL A 92 15.00 -1.77 -0.11
C VAL A 92 16.02 -1.10 0.79
N MET A 93 15.76 -1.05 2.09
CA MET A 93 16.69 -0.50 3.08
C MET A 93 17.99 -1.29 3.15
N SER A 94 17.99 -2.60 2.85
CA SER A 94 19.23 -3.39 2.79
C SER A 94 20.22 -2.93 1.70
N MET A 95 19.75 -2.12 0.75
CA MET A 95 20.59 -1.54 -0.31
C MET A 95 21.16 -0.17 0.06
N ALA A 96 20.62 0.51 1.07
CA ALA A 96 21.05 1.84 1.50
C ALA A 96 22.16 1.81 2.57
N ASP A 97 22.86 2.92 2.72
CA ASP A 97 23.87 3.16 3.77
C ASP A 97 23.36 4.18 4.80
N SER A 98 22.36 4.98 4.43
CA SER A 98 21.71 5.98 5.29
C SER A 98 20.27 6.22 4.82
N VAL A 99 19.48 6.87 5.67
CA VAL A 99 18.10 7.26 5.33
C VAL A 99 17.91 8.77 5.43
N LEU A 100 17.22 9.32 4.44
CA LEU A 100 16.65 10.67 4.49
C LEU A 100 15.23 10.57 5.04
N LEU A 101 15.05 10.98 6.30
CA LEU A 101 13.74 11.01 6.95
C LEU A 101 13.07 12.35 6.71
N LEU A 102 12.04 12.36 5.88
CA LEU A 102 11.29 13.56 5.54
C LEU A 102 10.08 13.74 6.46
N VAL A 103 10.00 14.87 7.15
CA VAL A 103 8.94 15.20 8.08
C VAL A 103 8.32 16.55 7.73
N ASP A 104 7.00 16.66 7.77
CA ASP A 104 6.28 17.92 7.55
C ASP A 104 6.47 18.85 8.75
N ALA A 105 6.80 20.12 8.48
CA ALA A 105 7.07 21.15 9.51
C ALA A 105 5.84 21.53 10.35
N GLN A 106 4.63 21.17 9.94
CA GLN A 106 3.39 21.42 10.68
C GLN A 106 2.90 20.21 11.46
N GLU A 107 2.99 19.01 10.82
CA GLU A 107 2.39 17.76 11.32
C GLU A 107 3.35 17.00 12.24
N GLY A 108 4.66 17.12 12.03
CA GLY A 108 5.65 16.36 12.74
C GLY A 108 5.71 14.88 12.31
N PRO A 109 6.39 14.02 13.07
CA PRO A 109 6.46 12.60 12.77
C PRO A 109 5.09 11.94 12.94
N MET A 110 4.69 11.15 11.93
CA MET A 110 3.42 10.46 11.85
C MET A 110 3.63 8.93 12.02
N PRO A 111 2.58 8.11 12.26
CA PRO A 111 2.75 6.69 12.54
C PRO A 111 3.53 5.90 11.47
N GLN A 112 3.33 6.20 10.19
CA GLN A 112 4.11 5.58 9.13
C GLN A 112 5.60 5.95 9.22
N THR A 113 5.91 7.19 9.61
CA THR A 113 7.28 7.63 9.91
C THR A 113 7.91 6.75 10.98
N ARG A 114 7.17 6.47 12.08
CA ARG A 114 7.61 5.60 13.17
C ARG A 114 7.95 4.19 12.65
N PHE A 115 7.03 3.57 11.91
CA PHE A 115 7.20 2.23 11.36
C PHE A 115 8.44 2.12 10.48
N VAL A 116 8.58 3.02 9.49
CA VAL A 116 9.69 2.97 8.52
C VAL A 116 11.03 3.28 9.21
N THR A 117 11.05 4.22 10.17
CA THR A 117 12.25 4.54 10.97
C THR A 117 12.68 3.35 11.83
N GLN A 118 11.75 2.64 12.46
CA GLN A 118 12.05 1.43 13.23
C GLN A 118 12.76 0.37 12.36
N LYS A 119 12.27 0.17 11.13
CA LYS A 119 12.89 -0.77 10.17
C LYS A 119 14.29 -0.32 9.74
N ALA A 120 14.50 1.00 9.54
CA ALA A 120 15.81 1.56 9.24
C ALA A 120 16.81 1.36 10.39
N PHE A 121 16.39 1.62 11.62
CA PHE A 121 17.24 1.47 12.81
C PHE A 121 17.59 0.01 13.09
N ALA A 122 16.67 -0.92 12.86
CA ALA A 122 16.94 -2.37 12.96
C ALA A 122 18.04 -2.84 12.00
N GLN A 123 18.29 -2.11 10.90
CA GLN A 123 19.39 -2.36 9.96
C GLN A 123 20.64 -1.51 10.23
N GLY A 124 20.64 -0.73 11.33
CA GLY A 124 21.78 0.10 11.73
C GLY A 124 21.97 1.36 10.88
N LEU A 125 20.97 1.76 10.09
CA LEU A 125 21.08 2.94 9.23
C LEU A 125 21.05 4.23 10.07
N LYS A 126 21.89 5.20 9.68
CA LYS A 126 21.94 6.53 10.30
C LYS A 126 20.96 7.46 9.57
N PRO A 127 20.14 8.24 10.31
CA PRO A 127 19.19 9.15 9.67
C PRO A 127 19.80 10.53 9.41
N ILE A 128 19.38 11.14 8.29
CA ILE A 128 19.43 12.58 8.07
C ILE A 128 17.97 13.05 8.08
N VAL A 129 17.64 13.98 8.98
CA VAL A 129 16.27 14.48 9.13
C VAL A 129 16.06 15.69 8.23
N VAL A 130 15.03 15.65 7.41
CA VAL A 130 14.63 16.75 6.52
C VAL A 130 13.28 17.28 6.98
N ILE A 131 13.24 18.46 7.59
CA ILE A 131 12.01 19.15 7.97
C ILE A 131 11.53 19.95 6.75
N ASN A 132 10.53 19.43 6.08
CA ASN A 132 10.00 19.96 4.83
C ASN A 132 8.77 20.85 5.04
N LYS A 133 8.42 21.62 4.00
CA LYS A 133 7.29 22.56 3.96
C LYS A 133 7.41 23.70 4.97
N ILE A 134 8.62 24.11 5.23
CA ILE A 134 8.95 25.19 6.18
C ILE A 134 8.41 26.55 5.71
N ASP A 135 8.09 26.69 4.43
CA ASP A 135 7.44 27.84 3.81
C ASP A 135 5.96 28.00 4.18
N LYS A 136 5.34 26.96 4.76
CA LYS A 136 3.93 27.02 5.12
C LYS A 136 3.66 27.90 6.33
N PRO A 137 2.55 28.67 6.33
CA PRO A 137 2.08 29.36 7.55
C PRO A 137 1.80 28.34 8.66
N GLY A 138 2.41 28.51 9.82
CA GLY A 138 2.27 27.62 10.97
C GLY A 138 3.28 26.48 11.02
N ALA A 139 4.33 26.50 10.20
CA ALA A 139 5.49 25.63 10.39
C ALA A 139 6.12 25.82 11.77
N ARG A 140 6.51 24.71 12.42
CA ARG A 140 7.04 24.64 13.77
C ARG A 140 8.31 23.78 13.81
N PRO A 141 9.39 24.19 13.13
CA PRO A 141 10.57 23.34 12.94
C PRO A 141 11.19 22.86 14.27
N ASP A 142 11.28 23.74 15.28
CA ASP A 142 11.85 23.38 16.59
C ASP A 142 11.00 22.29 17.29
N TRP A 143 9.69 22.47 17.30
CA TRP A 143 8.78 21.47 17.86
C TRP A 143 8.86 20.13 17.10
N VAL A 144 8.97 20.16 15.77
CA VAL A 144 9.12 18.94 14.96
C VAL A 144 10.44 18.24 15.28
N MET A 145 11.51 19.00 15.46
CA MET A 145 12.82 18.46 15.86
C MET A 145 12.73 17.73 17.21
N ASP A 146 12.09 18.35 18.21
CA ASP A 146 11.88 17.72 19.53
C ASP A 146 11.06 16.42 19.39
N GLN A 147 9.99 16.43 18.59
CA GLN A 147 9.16 15.23 18.35
C GLN A 147 9.92 14.11 17.61
N VAL A 148 10.82 14.45 16.69
CA VAL A 148 11.68 13.46 16.02
C VAL A 148 12.69 12.87 16.99
N PHE A 149 13.27 13.71 17.86
CA PHE A 149 14.19 13.23 18.90
C PHE A 149 13.48 12.26 19.86
N ASP A 150 12.30 12.63 20.37
CA ASP A 150 11.47 11.77 21.22
C ASP A 150 11.11 10.46 20.51
N LEU A 151 10.78 10.52 19.22
CA LEU A 151 10.51 9.33 18.42
C LEU A 151 11.73 8.40 18.37
N PHE A 152 12.92 8.92 18.11
CA PHE A 152 14.14 8.12 18.01
C PHE A 152 14.53 7.50 19.36
N ASP A 153 14.44 8.25 20.44
CA ASP A 153 14.67 7.73 21.80
C ASP A 153 13.67 6.59 22.13
N ASN A 154 12.39 6.78 21.85
CA ASN A 154 11.36 5.78 22.05
C ASN A 154 11.52 4.52 21.17
N LEU A 155 12.21 4.63 20.04
CA LEU A 155 12.56 3.49 19.18
C LEU A 155 13.85 2.78 19.61
N GLY A 156 14.52 3.27 20.66
CA GLY A 156 15.77 2.71 21.15
C GLY A 156 16.96 3.00 20.23
N ALA A 157 16.99 4.20 19.63
CA ALA A 157 18.10 4.65 18.80
C ALA A 157 19.42 4.61 19.54
N THR A 158 20.51 4.31 18.84
CA THR A 158 21.87 4.41 19.38
C THR A 158 22.30 5.87 19.50
N ASP A 159 23.33 6.15 20.30
CA ASP A 159 23.91 7.50 20.43
C ASP A 159 24.29 8.09 19.06
N GLU A 160 24.79 7.25 18.13
CA GLU A 160 25.13 7.66 16.76
C GLU A 160 23.91 7.99 15.90
N GLN A 161 22.77 7.35 16.16
CA GLN A 161 21.49 7.64 15.49
C GLN A 161 20.79 8.85 16.08
N LEU A 162 21.04 9.17 17.35
CA LEU A 162 20.53 10.38 18.02
C LEU A 162 21.34 11.63 17.65
N ASP A 163 22.59 11.49 17.19
CA ASP A 163 23.43 12.58 16.65
C ASP A 163 23.14 12.79 15.16
N PHE A 164 21.89 13.08 14.84
CA PHE A 164 21.45 13.24 13.46
C PHE A 164 21.54 14.68 12.95
N GLN A 165 21.84 14.83 11.68
CA GLN A 165 21.83 16.12 10.99
C GLN A 165 20.40 16.53 10.64
N VAL A 166 20.06 17.80 10.87
CA VAL A 166 18.77 18.40 10.45
C VAL A 166 18.98 19.32 9.25
N ILE A 167 18.10 19.18 8.27
CA ILE A 167 18.01 20.04 7.08
C ILE A 167 16.59 20.59 7.00
N TYR A 168 16.48 21.88 6.79
CA TYR A 168 15.20 22.56 6.56
C TYR A 168 14.98 22.71 5.06
N ALA A 169 13.78 22.39 4.57
CA ALA A 169 13.51 22.41 3.15
C ALA A 169 12.12 22.94 2.80
N SER A 170 12.03 23.54 1.62
CA SER A 170 10.79 23.71 0.87
C SER A 170 10.94 22.98 -0.47
N ALA A 171 10.56 21.71 -0.50
CA ALA A 171 10.68 20.89 -1.69
C ALA A 171 9.90 21.50 -2.87
N ILE A 172 8.72 22.06 -2.64
CA ILE A 172 7.91 22.67 -3.69
C ILE A 172 8.62 23.88 -4.34
N ASN A 173 9.29 24.70 -3.53
CA ASN A 173 10.04 25.85 -4.00
C ASN A 173 11.48 25.50 -4.43
N GLY A 174 11.94 24.27 -4.17
CA GLY A 174 13.22 23.76 -4.65
C GLY A 174 14.45 24.28 -3.91
N TRP A 175 14.36 24.53 -2.60
CA TRP A 175 15.49 24.95 -1.78
C TRP A 175 15.58 24.20 -0.45
N ALA A 176 16.80 24.14 0.10
CA ALA A 176 17.11 23.60 1.40
C ALA A 176 18.17 24.45 2.11
N THR A 177 18.18 24.41 3.43
CA THR A 177 19.19 25.11 4.26
C THR A 177 19.49 24.32 5.53
N MET A 178 20.68 24.53 6.09
CA MET A 178 21.10 23.99 7.38
C MET A 178 20.81 25.00 8.52
N ASP A 179 20.57 26.26 8.16
CA ASP A 179 20.35 27.35 9.11
C ASP A 179 19.17 28.20 8.61
N LEU A 180 18.14 28.31 9.43
CA LEU A 180 16.93 29.09 9.11
C LEU A 180 17.19 30.58 8.94
N ASP A 181 18.22 31.10 9.57
CA ASP A 181 18.64 32.51 9.46
C ASP A 181 19.49 32.78 8.20
N ALA A 182 19.95 31.72 7.51
CA ALA A 182 20.74 31.77 6.29
C ALA A 182 20.03 31.00 5.15
N PRO A 183 18.92 31.53 4.61
CA PRO A 183 18.16 30.84 3.58
C PRO A 183 18.96 30.64 2.29
N SER A 184 18.77 29.48 1.67
CA SER A 184 19.29 29.13 0.33
C SER A 184 18.18 29.27 -0.71
N ASP A 185 18.56 29.38 -1.98
CA ASP A 185 17.66 29.45 -3.12
C ASP A 185 17.66 28.14 -3.96
N ASN A 186 18.40 27.12 -3.51
CA ASN A 186 18.56 25.85 -4.22
C ASN A 186 18.75 24.66 -3.26
N MET A 187 18.91 23.45 -3.83
CA MET A 187 19.11 22.19 -3.07
C MET A 187 20.58 21.89 -2.78
N GLN A 188 21.52 22.79 -3.08
CA GLN A 188 22.95 22.52 -2.84
C GLN A 188 23.26 22.11 -1.41
N PRO A 189 22.72 22.76 -0.34
CA PRO A 189 22.96 22.32 1.03
C PRO A 189 22.52 20.88 1.32
N MET A 190 21.47 20.40 0.64
CA MET A 190 21.02 19.00 0.74
C MET A 190 22.04 18.04 0.13
N PHE A 191 22.57 18.34 -1.04
CA PHE A 191 23.60 17.52 -1.67
C PHE A 191 24.88 17.47 -0.84
N GLU A 192 25.32 18.62 -0.31
CA GLU A 192 26.49 18.73 0.56
C GLU A 192 26.30 17.87 1.81
N ALA A 193 25.15 17.97 2.48
CA ALA A 193 24.84 17.16 3.64
C ALA A 193 24.83 15.65 3.32
N ILE A 194 24.27 15.22 2.21
CA ILE A 194 24.29 13.81 1.79
C ILE A 194 25.74 13.34 1.60
N VAL A 195 26.57 14.11 0.91
CA VAL A 195 27.96 13.72 0.63
C VAL A 195 28.80 13.65 1.90
N ASP A 196 28.60 14.60 2.84
CA ASP A 196 29.40 14.73 4.04
C ASP A 196 28.97 13.76 5.16
N GLN A 197 27.66 13.50 5.29
CA GLN A 197 27.11 12.71 6.39
C GLN A 197 26.92 11.23 6.05
N VAL A 198 26.59 10.91 4.80
CA VAL A 198 26.44 9.51 4.38
C VAL A 198 27.80 8.88 4.20
N GLU A 199 28.04 7.81 4.94
CA GLU A 199 29.27 7.03 4.79
C GLU A 199 29.33 6.37 3.40
N LYS A 200 30.54 6.10 2.93
CA LYS A 200 30.73 5.28 1.74
C LYS A 200 30.19 3.87 2.00
N PRO A 201 29.74 3.15 0.94
CA PRO A 201 29.30 1.78 1.10
C PRO A 201 30.32 0.87 1.78
N ASP A 202 29.86 0.12 2.80
CA ASP A 202 30.65 -0.98 3.36
C ASP A 202 30.59 -2.17 2.41
N ALA A 203 31.57 -2.24 1.50
CA ALA A 203 31.65 -3.24 0.45
C ALA A 203 33.11 -3.49 0.05
N ASP A 204 33.43 -4.71 -0.37
CA ASP A 204 34.77 -5.14 -0.75
C ASP A 204 34.92 -5.20 -2.29
N PRO A 205 35.54 -4.20 -2.94
CA PRO A 205 35.71 -4.19 -4.38
C PRO A 205 36.72 -5.23 -4.92
N GLU A 206 37.62 -5.71 -4.09
CA GLU A 206 38.68 -6.65 -4.50
C GLU A 206 38.28 -8.15 -4.35
N GLY A 207 37.18 -8.41 -3.64
CA GLY A 207 36.70 -9.76 -3.39
C GLY A 207 36.05 -10.42 -4.62
N ALA A 208 35.70 -11.69 -4.50
CA ALA A 208 34.93 -12.40 -5.52
C ALA A 208 33.49 -11.87 -5.55
N PHE A 209 32.91 -11.76 -6.74
CA PHE A 209 31.60 -11.19 -6.96
C PHE A 209 30.50 -11.83 -6.08
N GLN A 210 29.73 -10.98 -5.42
CA GLN A 210 28.58 -11.37 -4.61
C GLN A 210 27.54 -10.24 -4.58
N MET A 211 26.31 -10.57 -4.93
CA MET A 211 25.17 -9.66 -4.97
C MET A 211 23.92 -10.38 -4.50
N GLN A 212 23.10 -9.75 -3.66
CA GLN A 212 21.79 -10.28 -3.28
C GLN A 212 20.68 -9.59 -4.08
N ILE A 213 19.69 -10.38 -4.52
CA ILE A 213 18.51 -9.86 -5.21
C ILE A 213 17.51 -9.35 -4.18
N SER A 214 17.33 -8.03 -4.14
CA SER A 214 16.40 -7.33 -3.23
C SER A 214 15.08 -6.99 -3.90
N GLN A 215 15.07 -6.78 -5.23
CA GLN A 215 13.87 -6.51 -6.02
C GLN A 215 13.90 -7.32 -7.31
N LEU A 216 12.71 -7.61 -7.84
CA LEU A 216 12.53 -8.19 -9.15
C LEU A 216 11.70 -7.25 -10.02
N ASP A 217 12.04 -7.21 -11.30
CA ASP A 217 11.26 -6.54 -12.33
C ASP A 217 11.17 -7.47 -13.54
N TYR A 218 10.25 -7.19 -14.44
CA TYR A 218 10.03 -8.02 -15.62
C TYR A 218 9.86 -7.15 -16.86
N ASN A 219 10.51 -7.54 -17.91
CA ASN A 219 10.34 -6.96 -19.23
C ASN A 219 10.07 -8.07 -20.25
N SER A 220 9.04 -7.89 -21.08
CA SER A 220 8.61 -8.90 -22.04
C SER A 220 9.69 -9.31 -23.07
N TYR A 221 10.71 -8.47 -23.29
CA TYR A 221 11.80 -8.73 -24.25
C TYR A 221 13.04 -9.34 -23.60
N ILE A 222 13.37 -8.92 -22.38
CA ILE A 222 14.60 -9.35 -21.67
C ILE A 222 14.33 -10.32 -20.53
N GLY A 223 13.06 -10.55 -20.19
CA GLY A 223 12.65 -11.46 -19.12
C GLY A 223 12.80 -10.87 -17.73
N VAL A 224 13.13 -11.71 -16.76
CA VAL A 224 13.28 -11.32 -15.36
C VAL A 224 14.55 -10.49 -15.17
N ILE A 225 14.42 -9.40 -14.43
CA ILE A 225 15.48 -8.45 -14.07
C ILE A 225 15.65 -8.51 -12.56
N GLY A 226 16.82 -8.88 -12.09
CA GLY A 226 17.15 -8.87 -10.66
C GLY A 226 17.85 -7.56 -10.29
N VAL A 227 17.33 -6.87 -9.29
CA VAL A 227 17.90 -5.62 -8.76
C VAL A 227 18.46 -5.85 -7.36
N GLY A 228 19.62 -5.28 -7.09
CA GLY A 228 20.25 -5.38 -5.78
C GLY A 228 21.55 -4.60 -5.69
N ARG A 229 22.13 -4.62 -4.50
CA ARG A 229 23.43 -4.01 -4.22
C ARG A 229 24.54 -5.06 -4.33
N ILE A 230 25.62 -4.70 -5.01
CA ILE A 230 26.83 -5.53 -5.02
C ILE A 230 27.54 -5.41 -3.67
N LYS A 231 27.65 -6.51 -2.94
CA LYS A 231 28.35 -6.54 -1.64
C LYS A 231 29.86 -6.71 -1.80
N ARG A 232 30.28 -7.44 -2.85
CA ARG A 232 31.70 -7.77 -3.06
C ARG A 232 32.00 -7.92 -4.54
N GLY A 233 33.19 -7.50 -4.91
CA GLY A 233 33.77 -7.73 -6.24
C GLY A 233 33.17 -6.89 -7.36
N THR A 234 33.33 -7.38 -8.56
CA THR A 234 32.91 -6.75 -9.81
C THR A 234 32.13 -7.74 -10.66
N VAL A 235 31.04 -7.31 -11.28
CA VAL A 235 30.29 -8.08 -12.27
C VAL A 235 30.48 -7.49 -13.67
N LYS A 236 30.58 -8.38 -14.68
CA LYS A 236 30.70 -8.01 -16.09
C LYS A 236 29.62 -8.69 -16.93
N VAL A 237 29.32 -8.08 -18.06
CA VAL A 237 28.45 -8.68 -19.08
C VAL A 237 29.09 -10.00 -19.54
N ASN A 238 28.28 -11.02 -19.76
CA ASN A 238 28.68 -12.39 -20.11
C ASN A 238 29.43 -13.18 -19.04
N GLN A 239 29.56 -12.68 -17.81
CA GLN A 239 30.21 -13.42 -16.72
C GLN A 239 29.39 -14.65 -16.33
N GLN A 240 30.08 -15.77 -16.10
CA GLN A 240 29.47 -16.97 -15.49
C GLN A 240 29.31 -16.75 -13.99
N VAL A 241 28.17 -17.12 -13.45
CA VAL A 241 27.82 -16.94 -12.03
C VAL A 241 27.10 -18.16 -11.50
N THR A 242 27.13 -18.33 -10.20
CA THR A 242 26.30 -19.31 -9.48
C THR A 242 25.25 -18.55 -8.68
N ILE A 243 23.99 -18.93 -8.83
CA ILE A 243 22.86 -18.38 -8.08
C ILE A 243 22.54 -19.36 -6.96
N VAL A 244 22.49 -18.85 -5.73
CA VAL A 244 22.14 -19.62 -4.53
C VAL A 244 20.79 -19.12 -4.01
N GLY A 245 19.80 -20.01 -4.01
CA GLY A 245 18.47 -19.71 -3.47
C GLY A 245 18.45 -19.64 -1.94
N ALA A 246 17.43 -19.02 -1.36
CA ALA A 246 17.22 -18.98 0.08
C ALA A 246 17.05 -20.38 0.70
N ASP A 247 16.62 -21.36 -0.08
CA ASP A 247 16.53 -22.79 0.27
C ASP A 247 17.86 -23.55 0.15
N GLY A 248 18.95 -22.86 -0.19
CA GLY A 248 20.27 -23.45 -0.42
C GLY A 248 20.44 -24.14 -1.79
N SER A 249 19.44 -24.10 -2.65
CA SER A 249 19.55 -24.61 -4.03
C SER A 249 20.59 -23.82 -4.81
N LYS A 250 21.34 -24.49 -5.70
CA LYS A 250 22.38 -23.86 -6.52
C LYS A 250 22.10 -24.10 -8.00
N ARG A 251 22.22 -23.05 -8.79
CA ARG A 251 22.12 -23.11 -10.24
C ARG A 251 23.15 -22.20 -10.90
N ASN A 252 23.63 -22.59 -12.07
CA ASN A 252 24.55 -21.76 -12.83
C ASN A 252 23.77 -20.83 -13.75
N GLY A 253 24.31 -19.64 -13.95
CA GLY A 253 23.76 -18.63 -14.84
C GLY A 253 24.88 -17.88 -15.59
N LYS A 254 24.46 -17.12 -16.58
CA LYS A 254 25.32 -16.21 -17.32
C LYS A 254 24.68 -14.83 -17.35
N VAL A 255 25.37 -13.81 -16.87
CA VAL A 255 24.88 -12.42 -16.86
C VAL A 255 24.68 -11.96 -18.31
N GLY A 256 23.47 -11.59 -18.67
CA GLY A 256 23.12 -11.07 -19.99
C GLY A 256 23.51 -9.59 -20.12
N GLN A 257 22.90 -8.74 -19.31
CA GLN A 257 23.18 -7.31 -19.25
C GLN A 257 23.47 -6.90 -17.79
N VAL A 258 24.29 -5.88 -17.65
CA VAL A 258 24.47 -5.12 -16.41
C VAL A 258 23.90 -3.74 -16.65
N LEU A 259 22.94 -3.34 -15.84
CA LEU A 259 22.19 -2.08 -15.97
C LEU A 259 22.44 -1.23 -14.73
N THR A 260 22.87 0.01 -14.93
CA THR A 260 23.05 1.01 -13.88
C THR A 260 21.99 2.08 -14.00
N TYR A 261 21.68 2.77 -12.91
CA TYR A 261 20.66 3.82 -12.90
C TYR A 261 21.31 5.19 -13.16
N LEU A 262 20.66 6.05 -13.91
CA LEU A 262 20.97 7.48 -14.02
C LEU A 262 19.69 8.23 -14.33
N GLY A 263 19.27 9.12 -13.44
CA GLY A 263 17.91 9.65 -13.48
C GLY A 263 16.92 8.51 -13.30
N LEU A 264 15.89 8.46 -14.13
CA LEU A 264 14.86 7.41 -14.11
C LEU A 264 15.19 6.24 -15.02
N ASP A 265 16.19 6.39 -15.86
CA ASP A 265 16.52 5.40 -16.89
C ASP A 265 17.56 4.41 -16.41
N ARG A 266 17.49 3.20 -16.98
CA ARG A 266 18.51 2.17 -16.87
C ARG A 266 19.43 2.24 -18.06
N HIS A 267 20.72 2.32 -17.80
CA HIS A 267 21.76 2.38 -18.83
C HIS A 267 22.60 1.13 -18.80
N GLU A 268 22.89 0.58 -19.98
CA GLU A 268 23.79 -0.55 -20.10
C GLU A 268 25.22 -0.16 -19.70
N ALA A 269 25.84 -0.99 -18.88
CA ALA A 269 27.22 -0.89 -18.48
C ALA A 269 27.98 -2.16 -18.82
N GLU A 270 29.27 -2.06 -19.18
CA GLU A 270 30.11 -3.24 -19.41
C GLU A 270 30.39 -3.98 -18.11
N GLN A 271 30.49 -3.24 -17.00
CA GLN A 271 30.76 -3.77 -15.68
C GLN A 271 30.26 -2.83 -14.58
N ALA A 272 30.05 -3.38 -13.37
CA ALA A 272 29.75 -2.64 -12.15
C ALA A 272 30.49 -3.27 -10.97
N GLN A 273 30.76 -2.48 -9.91
CA GLN A 273 31.56 -2.92 -8.78
C GLN A 273 30.83 -2.83 -7.44
N ALA A 274 31.43 -3.42 -6.43
CA ALA A 274 30.95 -3.44 -5.05
C ALA A 274 30.55 -2.05 -4.55
N GLY A 275 29.42 -2.00 -3.85
CA GLY A 275 28.78 -0.80 -3.33
C GLY A 275 27.66 -0.25 -4.22
N ASP A 276 27.70 -0.47 -5.55
CA ASP A 276 26.69 0.08 -6.46
C ASP A 276 25.37 -0.73 -6.44
N ILE A 277 24.25 -0.05 -6.69
CA ILE A 277 22.93 -0.64 -6.88
C ILE A 277 22.71 -0.79 -8.39
N ILE A 278 22.53 -2.03 -8.81
CA ILE A 278 22.42 -2.38 -10.23
C ILE A 278 21.24 -3.30 -10.51
N ALA A 279 20.93 -3.43 -11.79
CA ALA A 279 20.04 -4.47 -12.28
C ALA A 279 20.81 -5.42 -13.21
N ILE A 280 20.53 -6.71 -13.11
CA ILE A 280 21.14 -7.75 -13.95
C ILE A 280 20.08 -8.60 -14.63
N THR A 281 20.39 -9.07 -15.85
CA THR A 281 19.48 -9.88 -16.68
C THR A 281 20.15 -11.16 -17.16
N GLY A 282 19.37 -12.04 -17.80
CA GLY A 282 19.89 -13.25 -18.45
C GLY A 282 20.08 -14.45 -17.52
N LEU A 283 19.70 -14.35 -16.26
CA LEU A 283 19.90 -15.40 -15.25
C LEU A 283 18.75 -16.42 -15.16
N GLY A 284 17.74 -16.30 -16.03
CA GLY A 284 16.54 -17.14 -15.99
C GLY A 284 15.62 -16.79 -14.83
N GLU A 285 15.07 -17.78 -14.15
CA GLU A 285 14.25 -17.55 -12.97
C GLU A 285 15.11 -17.02 -11.82
N LEU A 286 14.73 -15.87 -11.29
CA LEU A 286 15.29 -15.29 -10.08
C LEU A 286 14.21 -15.18 -9.03
N LYS A 287 14.61 -15.31 -7.78
CA LYS A 287 13.74 -15.05 -6.62
C LYS A 287 14.37 -13.97 -5.73
N ILE A 288 13.54 -13.30 -4.99
CA ILE A 288 14.03 -12.37 -3.96
C ILE A 288 14.80 -13.17 -2.91
N SER A 289 15.87 -12.59 -2.38
CA SER A 289 16.89 -13.19 -1.52
C SER A 289 17.87 -14.14 -2.23
N ASP A 290 17.70 -14.44 -3.51
CA ASP A 290 18.74 -15.16 -4.25
C ASP A 290 20.06 -14.41 -4.15
N THR A 291 21.16 -15.14 -3.89
CA THR A 291 22.51 -14.58 -3.93
C THR A 291 23.21 -15.00 -5.22
N VAL A 292 23.67 -14.04 -5.99
CA VAL A 292 24.44 -14.25 -7.21
C VAL A 292 25.92 -14.13 -6.88
N CYS A 293 26.67 -15.21 -7.09
CA CYS A 293 28.08 -15.35 -6.69
C CYS A 293 28.98 -15.64 -7.86
N ASP A 294 30.29 -15.36 -7.68
CA ASP A 294 31.35 -15.93 -8.53
C ASP A 294 31.33 -17.46 -8.46
N VAL A 295 31.58 -18.12 -9.59
CA VAL A 295 31.53 -19.59 -9.68
C VAL A 295 32.58 -20.29 -8.80
N ASN A 296 33.68 -19.60 -8.48
CA ASN A 296 34.78 -20.17 -7.69
C ASN A 296 34.60 -19.91 -6.18
N GLN A 297 33.76 -18.93 -5.79
CA GLN A 297 33.50 -18.61 -4.40
C GLN A 297 31.99 -18.44 -4.21
N VAL A 298 31.32 -19.56 -3.95
CA VAL A 298 29.86 -19.63 -3.81
C VAL A 298 29.48 -19.52 -2.32
N GLU A 299 29.04 -18.35 -1.93
CA GLU A 299 28.69 -18.02 -0.56
C GLU A 299 27.36 -17.24 -0.54
N ALA A 300 26.31 -17.85 0.05
CA ALA A 300 25.01 -17.23 0.18
C ALA A 300 25.00 -16.13 1.26
N LEU A 301 24.34 -15.02 0.97
CA LEU A 301 23.99 -14.03 1.98
C LEU A 301 22.77 -14.52 2.77
N PRO A 302 22.59 -14.08 4.04
CA PRO A 302 21.37 -14.37 4.80
C PRO A 302 20.13 -13.95 4.03
N ALA A 303 19.08 -14.78 4.05
CA ALA A 303 17.83 -14.44 3.41
C ALA A 303 17.24 -13.16 4.02
N LEU A 304 16.71 -12.29 3.16
CA LEU A 304 16.01 -11.09 3.60
C LEU A 304 14.73 -11.51 4.32
N SER A 305 14.51 -10.98 5.51
CA SER A 305 13.28 -11.20 6.24
C SER A 305 12.12 -10.51 5.53
N VAL A 306 11.00 -11.19 5.47
CA VAL A 306 9.75 -10.62 4.99
C VAL A 306 8.69 -10.90 6.04
N ASP A 307 8.06 -9.86 6.52
CA ASP A 307 6.95 -10.02 7.45
C ASP A 307 5.84 -10.88 6.84
N GLU A 308 5.21 -11.69 7.66
CA GLU A 308 4.14 -12.58 7.21
C GLU A 308 2.84 -11.83 6.93
N PRO A 309 1.97 -12.37 6.05
CA PRO A 309 0.63 -11.83 5.84
C PRO A 309 -0.20 -11.80 7.13
N THR A 310 -1.03 -10.77 7.27
CA THR A 310 -1.95 -10.62 8.42
C THR A 310 -3.42 -10.67 8.03
N VAL A 311 -3.73 -10.44 6.75
CA VAL A 311 -5.09 -10.42 6.19
C VAL A 311 -5.20 -11.40 5.03
N THR A 312 -6.34 -12.05 4.92
CA THR A 312 -6.67 -12.96 3.83
C THR A 312 -8.02 -12.65 3.22
N MET A 313 -8.16 -12.92 1.93
CA MET A 313 -9.42 -12.81 1.18
C MET A 313 -9.56 -14.01 0.25
N THR A 314 -10.80 -14.37 -0.09
CA THR A 314 -11.06 -15.38 -1.11
C THR A 314 -11.33 -14.69 -2.45
N PHE A 315 -10.52 -15.01 -3.46
CA PHE A 315 -10.71 -14.60 -4.85
C PHE A 315 -11.38 -15.77 -5.60
N SER A 316 -12.48 -15.52 -6.24
CA SER A 316 -13.23 -16.57 -6.93
C SER A 316 -13.71 -16.12 -8.32
N VAL A 317 -14.01 -17.09 -9.16
CA VAL A 317 -14.69 -16.84 -10.43
C VAL A 317 -16.01 -16.12 -10.15
N ASN A 318 -16.32 -15.11 -10.94
CA ASN A 318 -17.61 -14.45 -10.86
C ASN A 318 -18.70 -15.36 -11.44
N THR A 319 -19.66 -15.74 -10.61
CA THR A 319 -20.80 -16.61 -10.97
C THR A 319 -22.11 -15.84 -11.03
N SER A 320 -22.06 -14.51 -11.12
CA SER A 320 -23.26 -13.68 -11.24
C SER A 320 -23.93 -13.86 -12.63
N PRO A 321 -25.22 -13.49 -12.77
CA PRO A 321 -25.89 -13.49 -14.07
C PRO A 321 -25.25 -12.57 -15.11
N PHE A 322 -24.38 -11.64 -14.71
CA PHE A 322 -23.67 -10.72 -15.60
C PHE A 322 -22.22 -11.15 -15.87
N SER A 323 -21.83 -12.32 -15.39
CA SER A 323 -20.49 -12.85 -15.61
C SER A 323 -20.12 -12.92 -17.09
N GLY A 324 -18.91 -12.45 -17.43
CA GLY A 324 -18.36 -12.47 -18.78
C GLY A 324 -18.90 -11.40 -19.73
N GLN A 325 -19.69 -10.44 -19.24
CA GLN A 325 -20.19 -9.35 -20.07
C GLN A 325 -19.19 -8.20 -20.22
N GLU A 326 -18.39 -7.96 -19.19
CA GLU A 326 -17.48 -6.81 -19.09
C GLU A 326 -16.00 -7.24 -19.07
N GLY A 327 -15.68 -8.41 -18.51
CA GLY A 327 -14.30 -8.91 -18.38
C GLY A 327 -13.84 -9.78 -19.56
N LYS A 328 -12.54 -9.74 -19.85
CA LYS A 328 -11.87 -10.62 -20.83
C LYS A 328 -11.39 -11.93 -20.21
N PHE A 329 -10.91 -11.85 -18.97
CA PHE A 329 -10.30 -12.96 -18.22
C PHE A 329 -11.24 -13.34 -17.07
N VAL A 330 -12.04 -14.40 -17.28
CA VAL A 330 -13.16 -14.75 -16.40
C VAL A 330 -13.05 -16.17 -15.82
N THR A 331 -12.02 -16.94 -16.17
CA THR A 331 -11.87 -18.33 -15.74
C THR A 331 -10.96 -18.46 -14.53
N SER A 332 -11.14 -19.53 -13.73
CA SER A 332 -10.25 -19.85 -12.60
C SER A 332 -8.79 -19.97 -13.05
N ARG A 333 -8.53 -20.54 -14.22
CA ARG A 333 -7.18 -20.63 -14.78
C ARG A 333 -6.56 -19.26 -15.03
N ASN A 334 -7.29 -18.30 -15.62
CA ASN A 334 -6.78 -16.96 -15.85
C ASN A 334 -6.43 -16.27 -14.53
N ILE A 335 -7.32 -16.39 -13.52
CA ILE A 335 -7.10 -15.80 -12.19
C ILE A 335 -5.86 -16.42 -11.54
N LEU A 336 -5.72 -17.75 -11.57
CA LEU A 336 -4.57 -18.43 -10.98
C LEU A 336 -3.25 -18.05 -11.67
N GLU A 337 -3.20 -18.07 -13.00
CA GLU A 337 -2.01 -17.67 -13.78
C GLU A 337 -1.58 -16.24 -13.44
N ARG A 338 -2.55 -15.32 -13.29
CA ARG A 338 -2.25 -13.93 -12.89
C ARG A 338 -1.74 -13.83 -11.46
N LEU A 339 -2.36 -14.54 -10.52
CA LEU A 339 -1.92 -14.59 -9.13
C LEU A 339 -0.52 -15.21 -8.99
N GLN A 340 -0.21 -16.26 -9.76
CA GLN A 340 1.13 -16.85 -9.80
C GLN A 340 2.18 -15.89 -10.37
N ALA A 341 1.82 -15.11 -11.39
CA ALA A 341 2.70 -14.07 -11.92
C ALA A 341 2.98 -12.97 -10.87
N GLU A 342 1.99 -12.61 -10.06
CA GLU A 342 2.17 -11.66 -8.96
C GLU A 342 3.14 -12.18 -7.90
N LEU A 343 3.09 -13.46 -7.53
CA LEU A 343 3.97 -14.08 -6.54
C LEU A 343 5.46 -13.97 -6.89
N VAL A 344 5.81 -13.81 -8.17
CA VAL A 344 7.22 -13.63 -8.60
C VAL A 344 7.79 -12.33 -8.05
N HIS A 345 6.98 -11.27 -8.01
CA HIS A 345 7.42 -9.93 -7.61
C HIS A 345 7.04 -9.58 -6.18
N ASN A 346 5.94 -10.15 -5.69
CA ASN A 346 5.31 -9.79 -4.43
C ASN A 346 5.49 -10.91 -3.40
N VAL A 347 6.58 -10.87 -2.66
CA VAL A 347 6.90 -11.91 -1.65
C VAL A 347 6.03 -11.84 -0.40
N ALA A 348 5.36 -10.72 -0.15
CA ALA A 348 4.43 -10.58 0.95
C ALA A 348 3.05 -11.18 0.65
N LEU A 349 2.84 -11.63 -0.58
CA LEU A 349 1.62 -12.29 -1.01
C LEU A 349 1.74 -13.81 -0.84
N ARG A 350 0.68 -14.46 -0.39
CA ARG A 350 0.52 -15.92 -0.43
C ARG A 350 -0.76 -16.26 -1.17
N VAL A 351 -0.72 -17.29 -1.99
CA VAL A 351 -1.87 -17.80 -2.74
C VAL A 351 -1.98 -19.29 -2.49
N GLU A 352 -3.14 -19.71 -2.02
CA GLU A 352 -3.45 -21.10 -1.71
C GLU A 352 -4.72 -21.51 -2.44
N GLU A 353 -4.74 -22.73 -2.97
CA GLU A 353 -5.94 -23.32 -3.52
C GLU A 353 -6.91 -23.67 -2.38
N THR A 354 -8.21 -23.52 -2.62
CA THR A 354 -9.25 -23.92 -1.67
C THR A 354 -9.88 -25.26 -2.08
N ASP A 355 -10.76 -25.79 -1.25
CA ASP A 355 -11.54 -26.99 -1.62
C ASP A 355 -12.42 -26.79 -2.89
N ASN A 356 -12.69 -25.53 -3.24
CA ASN A 356 -13.38 -25.18 -4.45
C ASN A 356 -12.35 -24.76 -5.53
N PRO A 357 -12.25 -25.49 -6.67
CA PRO A 357 -11.27 -25.23 -7.73
C PRO A 357 -11.46 -23.86 -8.41
N ASP A 358 -12.60 -23.21 -8.22
CA ASP A 358 -12.89 -21.88 -8.76
C ASP A 358 -12.61 -20.75 -7.76
N SER A 359 -11.92 -21.05 -6.66
CA SER A 359 -11.58 -20.04 -5.65
C SER A 359 -10.19 -20.24 -5.09
N PHE A 360 -9.55 -19.13 -4.73
CA PHE A 360 -8.19 -19.07 -4.21
C PHE A 360 -8.16 -18.20 -2.94
N ARG A 361 -7.47 -18.67 -1.91
CA ARG A 361 -7.18 -17.88 -0.71
C ARG A 361 -5.95 -17.03 -0.99
N VAL A 362 -6.12 -15.72 -0.94
CA VAL A 362 -5.07 -14.75 -1.20
C VAL A 362 -4.81 -13.99 0.08
N SER A 363 -3.59 -14.06 0.59
CA SER A 363 -3.19 -13.45 1.86
C SER A 363 -2.13 -12.39 1.63
N GLY A 364 -2.27 -11.25 2.28
CA GLY A 364 -1.39 -10.08 2.16
C GLY A 364 -1.19 -9.37 3.49
N ARG A 365 -0.40 -8.31 3.48
CA ARG A 365 -0.04 -7.54 4.69
C ARG A 365 -1.19 -6.70 5.24
N GLY A 366 -2.09 -6.27 4.38
CA GLY A 366 -3.23 -5.44 4.76
C GLY A 366 -4.26 -5.33 3.65
N GLU A 367 -5.34 -4.62 3.95
CA GLU A 367 -6.46 -4.43 3.00
C GLU A 367 -6.04 -3.64 1.77
N LEU A 368 -5.21 -2.60 1.94
CA LEU A 368 -4.73 -1.78 0.84
C LEU A 368 -3.86 -2.59 -0.13
N HIS A 369 -3.00 -3.47 0.39
CA HIS A 369 -2.16 -4.35 -0.42
C HIS A 369 -3.01 -5.25 -1.34
N LEU A 370 -4.03 -5.92 -0.77
CA LEU A 370 -4.94 -6.77 -1.54
C LEU A 370 -5.86 -5.94 -2.47
N GLY A 371 -6.31 -4.77 -2.03
CA GLY A 371 -7.11 -3.84 -2.82
C GLY A 371 -6.39 -3.35 -4.08
N ILE A 372 -5.10 -3.07 -4.00
CA ILE A 372 -4.28 -2.69 -5.14
C ILE A 372 -4.12 -3.85 -6.12
N LEU A 373 -3.92 -5.08 -5.64
CA LEU A 373 -3.87 -6.26 -6.49
C LEU A 373 -5.19 -6.44 -7.26
N ILE A 374 -6.33 -6.32 -6.58
CA ILE A 374 -7.65 -6.42 -7.22
C ILE A 374 -7.84 -5.31 -8.26
N GLU A 375 -7.45 -4.08 -7.95
CA GLU A 375 -7.58 -2.95 -8.87
C GLU A 375 -6.68 -3.11 -10.10
N ASN A 376 -5.45 -3.61 -9.95
CA ASN A 376 -4.57 -3.94 -11.08
C ASN A 376 -5.23 -5.01 -11.97
N MET A 377 -5.72 -6.11 -11.39
CA MET A 377 -6.42 -7.15 -12.14
C MET A 377 -7.63 -6.59 -12.88
N ARG A 378 -8.42 -5.73 -12.23
CA ARG A 378 -9.56 -5.05 -12.83
C ARG A 378 -9.16 -4.27 -14.09
N ARG A 379 -8.11 -3.45 -14.00
CA ARG A 379 -7.59 -2.63 -15.12
C ARG A 379 -6.98 -3.48 -16.25
N GLU A 380 -6.43 -4.63 -15.92
CA GLU A 380 -5.93 -5.61 -16.90
C GLU A 380 -7.05 -6.36 -17.64
N GLY A 381 -8.31 -6.21 -17.21
CA GLY A 381 -9.48 -6.81 -17.85
C GLY A 381 -9.97 -8.10 -17.21
N TYR A 382 -9.56 -8.39 -15.97
CA TYR A 382 -10.07 -9.53 -15.20
C TYR A 382 -11.43 -9.22 -14.60
N GLU A 383 -12.22 -10.28 -14.47
CA GLU A 383 -13.49 -10.28 -13.77
C GLU A 383 -13.46 -11.36 -12.68
N LEU A 384 -13.75 -10.98 -11.45
CA LEU A 384 -13.70 -11.88 -10.30
C LEU A 384 -14.69 -11.47 -9.21
N ALA A 385 -14.96 -12.36 -8.29
CA ALA A 385 -15.69 -12.07 -7.06
C ALA A 385 -14.75 -12.22 -5.84
N VAL A 386 -14.81 -11.30 -4.91
CA VAL A 386 -13.94 -11.29 -3.72
C VAL A 386 -14.76 -11.28 -2.44
N SER A 387 -14.26 -12.00 -1.43
CA SER A 387 -14.87 -12.05 -0.11
C SER A 387 -14.47 -10.85 0.75
N ARG A 388 -15.12 -10.70 1.89
CA ARG A 388 -14.69 -9.80 2.96
C ARG A 388 -13.26 -10.14 3.38
N PRO A 389 -12.43 -9.12 3.72
CA PRO A 389 -11.14 -9.35 4.36
C PRO A 389 -11.31 -10.02 5.73
N GLU A 390 -10.47 -11.01 6.01
CA GLU A 390 -10.43 -11.72 7.28
C GLU A 390 -9.00 -11.67 7.84
N VAL A 391 -8.84 -11.51 9.15
CA VAL A 391 -7.53 -11.57 9.78
C VAL A 391 -7.04 -13.02 9.88
N ILE A 392 -5.74 -13.22 9.74
CA ILE A 392 -5.11 -14.53 9.87
C ILE A 392 -4.90 -14.82 11.35
N LEU A 393 -5.54 -15.86 11.86
CA LEU A 393 -5.38 -16.32 13.22
C LEU A 393 -4.23 -17.34 13.30
N ARG A 394 -3.54 -17.38 14.45
CA ARG A 394 -2.47 -18.35 14.74
C ARG A 394 -2.80 -19.11 16.00
N GLU A 395 -2.34 -20.33 16.09
CA GLU A 395 -2.39 -21.11 17.31
C GLU A 395 -0.95 -21.28 17.84
N VAL A 396 -0.68 -20.69 19.00
CA VAL A 396 0.62 -20.74 19.67
C VAL A 396 0.41 -21.32 21.06
N ASP A 397 1.06 -22.42 21.38
CA ASP A 397 0.96 -23.12 22.65
C ASP A 397 -0.48 -23.46 23.08
N GLY A 398 -1.36 -23.75 22.10
CA GLY A 398 -2.78 -24.06 22.34
C GLY A 398 -3.66 -22.82 22.62
N GLN A 399 -3.13 -21.62 22.44
CA GLN A 399 -3.87 -20.38 22.52
C GLN A 399 -4.03 -19.76 21.13
N LEU A 400 -5.25 -19.29 20.86
CA LEU A 400 -5.54 -18.58 19.61
C LEU A 400 -5.07 -17.14 19.72
N GLU A 401 -4.26 -16.73 18.76
CA GLU A 401 -3.75 -15.37 18.63
C GLU A 401 -4.29 -14.69 17.37
N GLU A 402 -4.46 -13.38 17.47
CA GLU A 402 -4.85 -12.50 16.36
C GLU A 402 -3.87 -11.34 16.20
N PRO A 403 -3.76 -10.73 15.00
CA PRO A 403 -2.91 -9.57 14.80
C PRO A 403 -3.47 -8.34 15.51
N TYR A 404 -2.58 -7.55 16.11
CA TYR A 404 -2.85 -6.27 16.75
C TYR A 404 -2.18 -5.14 15.99
N GLU A 405 -2.82 -3.98 16.02
CA GLU A 405 -2.31 -2.77 15.39
C GLU A 405 -2.26 -1.61 16.36
N THR A 406 -1.23 -0.80 16.23
CA THR A 406 -1.18 0.55 16.77
C THR A 406 -1.97 1.47 15.85
N VAL A 407 -2.96 2.14 16.39
CA VAL A 407 -3.85 3.06 15.66
C VAL A 407 -3.69 4.44 16.22
N THR A 408 -3.32 5.40 15.38
CA THR A 408 -3.28 6.82 15.72
C THR A 408 -4.40 7.54 15.04
N VAL A 409 -5.19 8.28 15.80
CA VAL A 409 -6.23 9.17 15.28
C VAL A 409 -5.92 10.62 15.65
N ASP A 410 -6.08 11.52 14.70
CA ASP A 410 -5.96 12.97 14.91
C ASP A 410 -7.29 13.61 14.50
N VAL A 411 -8.01 14.15 15.48
CA VAL A 411 -9.38 14.63 15.31
C VAL A 411 -9.58 15.97 16.03
N GLU A 412 -10.63 16.70 15.66
CA GLU A 412 -11.08 17.85 16.43
C GLU A 412 -11.59 17.40 17.81
N GLU A 413 -11.35 18.21 18.86
CA GLU A 413 -11.71 17.86 20.24
C GLU A 413 -13.20 17.52 20.41
N GLU A 414 -14.08 18.10 19.59
CA GLU A 414 -15.52 17.81 19.62
C GLU A 414 -15.86 16.38 19.23
N HIS A 415 -15.01 15.71 18.43
CA HIS A 415 -15.20 14.33 17.98
C HIS A 415 -14.56 13.29 18.91
N GLN A 416 -13.75 13.71 19.89
CA GLN A 416 -13.00 12.82 20.80
C GLN A 416 -13.90 11.76 21.43
N GLY A 417 -15.02 12.19 22.05
CA GLY A 417 -15.90 11.28 22.79
C GLY A 417 -16.51 10.19 21.92
N SER A 418 -16.97 10.54 20.72
CA SER A 418 -17.58 9.59 19.78
C SER A 418 -16.56 8.59 19.23
N ILE A 419 -15.34 9.03 18.96
CA ILE A 419 -14.26 8.17 18.48
C ILE A 419 -13.81 7.19 19.57
N MET A 420 -13.59 7.68 20.81
CA MET A 420 -13.24 6.81 21.93
C MET A 420 -14.30 5.73 22.20
N GLU A 421 -15.59 6.09 22.13
CA GLU A 421 -16.70 5.15 22.28
C GLU A 421 -16.66 4.05 21.19
N GLN A 422 -16.56 4.44 19.92
CA GLN A 422 -16.59 3.48 18.80
C GLN A 422 -15.35 2.59 18.77
N LEU A 423 -14.16 3.12 19.05
CA LEU A 423 -12.95 2.32 19.17
C LEU A 423 -13.00 1.38 20.37
N GLY A 424 -13.55 1.82 21.51
CA GLY A 424 -13.77 0.98 22.69
C GLY A 424 -14.72 -0.20 22.41
N LEU A 425 -15.81 0.01 21.65
CA LEU A 425 -16.70 -1.05 21.18
C LEU A 425 -15.97 -2.07 20.29
N ARG A 426 -14.93 -1.63 19.59
CA ARG A 426 -14.07 -2.46 18.73
C ARG A 426 -12.84 -3.02 19.45
N LYS A 427 -12.85 -3.00 20.80
CA LYS A 427 -11.81 -3.55 21.69
C LYS A 427 -10.47 -2.83 21.63
N ALA A 428 -10.45 -1.57 21.22
CA ALA A 428 -9.27 -0.72 21.31
C ALA A 428 -8.96 -0.35 22.77
N GLU A 429 -7.68 -0.32 23.11
CA GLU A 429 -7.14 0.17 24.36
C GLU A 429 -6.32 1.43 24.08
N MET A 430 -6.69 2.55 24.70
CA MET A 430 -5.98 3.81 24.51
C MET A 430 -4.63 3.73 25.22
N THR A 431 -3.57 4.08 24.50
CA THR A 431 -2.19 4.05 25.00
C THR A 431 -1.65 5.44 25.30
N ASP A 432 -2.06 6.45 24.51
CA ASP A 432 -1.64 7.84 24.69
C ASP A 432 -2.70 8.83 24.18
N MET A 433 -2.63 10.08 24.66
CA MET A 433 -3.51 11.16 24.26
C MET A 433 -2.82 12.52 24.45
N ALA A 434 -2.66 13.26 23.35
CA ALA A 434 -1.97 14.54 23.33
C ALA A 434 -2.80 15.62 22.60
N PRO A 435 -3.34 16.63 23.31
CA PRO A 435 -3.95 17.79 22.67
C PRO A 435 -2.89 18.71 22.06
N ASP A 436 -3.18 19.29 20.88
CA ASP A 436 -2.29 20.23 20.20
C ASP A 436 -2.40 21.68 20.74
N GLY A 437 -3.33 21.93 21.64
CA GLY A 437 -3.64 23.27 22.18
C GLY A 437 -4.30 24.24 21.19
N LYS A 438 -4.71 23.74 20.00
CA LYS A 438 -5.37 24.53 18.93
C LYS A 438 -6.72 23.96 18.53
N GLY A 439 -7.26 23.02 19.31
CA GLY A 439 -8.58 22.41 19.09
C GLY A 439 -8.54 21.05 18.42
N ARG A 440 -7.37 20.47 18.21
CA ARG A 440 -7.20 19.08 17.77
C ARG A 440 -6.57 18.23 18.86
N ILE A 441 -6.85 16.95 18.81
CA ILE A 441 -6.33 15.95 19.74
C ILE A 441 -5.85 14.72 18.98
N ARG A 442 -4.62 14.28 19.30
CA ARG A 442 -4.06 13.01 18.83
C ARG A 442 -4.25 11.95 19.90
N MET A 443 -4.73 10.79 19.52
CA MET A 443 -4.95 9.67 20.41
C MET A 443 -4.36 8.40 19.79
N ASP A 444 -3.60 7.65 20.58
CA ASP A 444 -3.03 6.37 20.18
C ASP A 444 -3.75 5.22 20.87
N PHE A 445 -3.99 4.16 20.11
CA PHE A 445 -4.68 2.96 20.58
C PHE A 445 -3.93 1.70 20.15
N MET A 446 -4.05 0.66 20.96
CA MET A 446 -3.70 -0.72 20.60
C MET A 446 -4.99 -1.52 20.44
N MET A 447 -5.19 -2.18 19.29
CA MET A 447 -6.43 -2.93 19.05
C MET A 447 -6.24 -4.11 18.08
N PRO A 448 -7.13 -5.11 18.14
CA PRO A 448 -7.13 -6.18 17.14
C PRO A 448 -7.40 -5.66 15.73
N SER A 449 -6.61 -6.10 14.74
CA SER A 449 -6.74 -5.67 13.33
C SER A 449 -8.15 -5.88 12.77
N ARG A 450 -8.85 -6.96 13.16
CA ARG A 450 -10.26 -7.19 12.76
C ARG A 450 -11.22 -6.10 13.21
N GLY A 451 -10.87 -5.32 14.24
CA GLY A 451 -11.64 -4.17 14.70
C GLY A 451 -11.55 -2.96 13.76
N LEU A 452 -10.52 -2.89 12.93
CA LEU A 452 -10.34 -1.83 11.93
C LEU A 452 -11.12 -2.10 10.64
N ILE A 453 -11.36 -3.38 10.33
CA ILE A 453 -12.13 -3.75 9.13
C ILE A 453 -13.49 -3.07 9.14
N GLY A 454 -13.76 -2.26 8.10
CA GLY A 454 -14.99 -1.47 7.95
C GLY A 454 -15.09 -0.25 8.89
N PHE A 455 -14.02 0.17 9.55
CA PHE A 455 -14.06 1.34 10.44
C PHE A 455 -13.75 2.67 9.74
N GLN A 456 -13.00 2.65 8.66
CA GLN A 456 -12.58 3.88 7.96
C GLN A 456 -13.78 4.74 7.51
N THR A 457 -14.80 4.11 6.95
CA THR A 457 -16.02 4.80 6.51
C THR A 457 -16.81 5.38 7.68
N ASP A 458 -16.92 4.63 8.80
CA ASP A 458 -17.54 5.09 10.03
C ASP A 458 -16.76 6.28 10.61
N PHE A 459 -15.43 6.17 10.67
CA PHE A 459 -14.53 7.20 11.17
C PHE A 459 -14.67 8.53 10.40
N MET A 460 -14.64 8.47 9.06
CA MET A 460 -14.86 9.66 8.23
C MET A 460 -16.22 10.30 8.46
N THR A 461 -17.26 9.49 8.68
CA THR A 461 -18.60 10.00 8.98
C THR A 461 -18.65 10.67 10.36
N LEU A 462 -18.04 10.05 11.37
CA LEU A 462 -18.02 10.56 12.75
C LEU A 462 -17.24 11.86 12.90
N THR A 463 -16.20 12.04 12.07
CA THR A 463 -15.34 13.22 12.08
C THR A 463 -15.73 14.26 11.02
N SER A 464 -16.89 14.09 10.36
CA SER A 464 -17.35 14.96 9.26
C SER A 464 -16.29 15.14 8.14
N GLY A 465 -15.42 14.14 7.98
CA GLY A 465 -14.34 14.14 6.99
C GLY A 465 -13.06 14.87 7.41
N SER A 466 -12.98 15.45 8.62
CA SER A 466 -11.81 16.22 9.08
C SER A 466 -10.78 15.37 9.85
N GLY A 467 -11.16 14.14 10.25
CA GLY A 467 -10.29 13.25 11.01
C GLY A 467 -9.23 12.55 10.16
N LEU A 468 -8.07 12.32 10.74
CA LEU A 468 -7.00 11.53 10.17
C LEU A 468 -6.84 10.26 11.01
N MET A 469 -6.76 9.10 10.36
CA MET A 469 -6.55 7.83 11.02
C MET A 469 -5.43 7.06 10.30
N TYR A 470 -4.48 6.58 11.08
CA TYR A 470 -3.36 5.77 10.62
C TYR A 470 -3.24 4.55 11.50
N HIS A 471 -2.82 3.44 10.92
CA HIS A 471 -2.61 2.21 11.66
C HIS A 471 -1.42 1.43 11.12
N THR A 472 -0.79 0.65 11.99
CA THR A 472 0.33 -0.22 11.63
C THR A 472 0.26 -1.49 12.44
N PHE A 473 0.61 -2.63 11.81
CA PHE A 473 0.76 -3.89 12.52
C PHE A 473 1.84 -3.78 13.60
N ASP A 474 1.55 -4.29 14.80
CA ASP A 474 2.46 -4.30 15.93
C ASP A 474 2.91 -5.72 16.26
N HIS A 475 2.02 -6.58 16.69
CA HIS A 475 2.33 -7.95 17.11
C HIS A 475 1.12 -8.88 16.97
N TYR A 476 1.35 -10.19 17.18
CA TYR A 476 0.29 -11.16 17.44
C TYR A 476 0.04 -11.27 18.95
N GLY A 477 -1.20 -11.19 19.37
CA GLY A 477 -1.60 -11.28 20.76
C GLY A 477 -2.86 -12.13 20.95
N PRO A 478 -3.30 -12.36 22.22
CA PRO A 478 -4.44 -13.22 22.53
C PRO A 478 -5.72 -12.77 21.82
N HIS A 479 -6.43 -13.72 21.23
CA HIS A 479 -7.72 -13.45 20.57
C HIS A 479 -8.78 -12.97 21.58
N LYS A 480 -9.28 -11.74 21.40
CA LYS A 480 -10.22 -11.09 22.34
C LYS A 480 -11.67 -11.57 22.21
N GLY A 481 -11.97 -12.68 21.59
CA GLY A 481 -13.31 -13.25 21.52
C GLY A 481 -14.42 -12.26 21.09
N GLY A 482 -15.56 -12.77 20.68
CA GLY A 482 -16.73 -11.98 20.26
C GLY A 482 -16.63 -11.42 18.83
N ASN A 483 -17.79 -11.04 18.30
CA ASN A 483 -17.87 -10.43 16.97
C ASN A 483 -17.54 -8.95 17.07
N ILE A 484 -16.52 -8.50 16.33
CA ILE A 484 -16.08 -7.12 16.25
C ILE A 484 -16.19 -6.67 14.80
N GLY A 485 -16.63 -5.42 14.58
CA GLY A 485 -16.62 -4.82 13.24
C GLY A 485 -17.71 -5.32 12.28
N GLN A 486 -18.75 -6.01 12.78
CA GLN A 486 -19.89 -6.36 11.92
C GLN A 486 -20.76 -5.14 11.64
N ARG A 487 -21.28 -5.08 10.41
CA ARG A 487 -22.24 -4.05 10.00
C ARG A 487 -23.51 -4.12 10.85
N LYS A 488 -23.97 -2.97 11.35
CA LYS A 488 -25.19 -2.86 12.17
C LYS A 488 -26.47 -2.94 11.33
N ASN A 489 -26.43 -2.45 10.10
CA ASN A 489 -27.59 -2.34 9.21
C ASN A 489 -27.63 -3.51 8.23
N GLY A 490 -28.84 -4.00 7.94
CA GLY A 490 -29.08 -4.94 6.86
C GLY A 490 -28.96 -4.30 5.47
N VAL A 491 -29.24 -5.06 4.43
CA VAL A 491 -29.16 -4.61 3.03
C VAL A 491 -30.50 -4.77 2.30
N LEU A 492 -30.65 -3.97 1.24
CA LEU A 492 -31.75 -4.10 0.27
C LEU A 492 -31.29 -5.02 -0.86
N ILE A 493 -31.95 -6.16 -1.04
CA ILE A 493 -31.57 -7.20 -2.00
C ILE A 493 -32.59 -7.24 -3.12
N ALA A 494 -32.14 -7.13 -4.37
CA ALA A 494 -33.01 -7.29 -5.54
C ALA A 494 -33.58 -8.72 -5.65
N ASN A 495 -34.86 -8.84 -5.95
CA ASN A 495 -35.56 -10.14 -6.09
C ASN A 495 -35.77 -10.57 -7.54
N ALA A 496 -35.34 -9.78 -8.51
CA ALA A 496 -35.54 -10.06 -9.92
C ALA A 496 -34.47 -9.40 -10.79
N THR A 497 -34.28 -9.95 -12.00
CA THR A 497 -33.34 -9.43 -13.00
C THR A 497 -34.06 -8.47 -13.96
N GLY A 498 -33.44 -7.30 -14.22
CA GLY A 498 -33.93 -6.29 -15.14
C GLY A 498 -33.44 -4.89 -14.83
N LYS A 499 -34.06 -3.88 -15.46
CA LYS A 499 -33.69 -2.47 -15.26
C LYS A 499 -34.47 -1.82 -14.11
N ALA A 500 -33.76 -1.17 -13.21
CA ALA A 500 -34.36 -0.43 -12.10
C ALA A 500 -35.21 0.75 -12.60
N LEU A 501 -36.41 0.90 -12.08
CA LEU A 501 -37.36 1.93 -12.48
C LEU A 501 -37.52 3.01 -11.42
N THR A 502 -37.66 4.27 -11.84
CA THR A 502 -37.79 5.45 -10.96
C THR A 502 -38.86 5.25 -9.90
N ASN A 503 -40.04 4.75 -10.26
CA ASN A 503 -41.13 4.56 -9.30
C ASN A 503 -40.82 3.54 -8.19
N ALA A 504 -40.07 2.46 -8.53
CA ALA A 504 -39.63 1.52 -7.52
C ALA A 504 -38.57 2.12 -6.60
N LEU A 505 -37.56 2.79 -7.17
CA LEU A 505 -36.49 3.41 -6.41
C LEU A 505 -37.01 4.53 -5.50
N PHE A 506 -37.98 5.33 -5.96
CA PHE A 506 -38.64 6.36 -5.16
C PHE A 506 -39.26 5.79 -3.88
N ASN A 507 -39.93 4.65 -3.99
CA ASN A 507 -40.54 3.98 -2.83
C ASN A 507 -39.50 3.25 -1.96
N LEU A 508 -38.34 2.88 -2.52
CA LEU A 508 -37.28 2.17 -1.80
C LEU A 508 -36.38 3.12 -1.00
N GLN A 509 -36.22 4.38 -1.41
CA GLN A 509 -35.42 5.35 -0.68
C GLN A 509 -35.94 5.66 0.73
N ASP A 510 -37.24 5.42 1.01
CA ASP A 510 -37.80 5.51 2.35
C ASP A 510 -37.37 4.36 3.27
N ARG A 511 -36.83 3.28 2.69
CA ARG A 511 -36.37 2.10 3.43
C ARG A 511 -34.86 2.08 3.66
N GLY A 512 -34.13 2.95 2.98
CA GLY A 512 -32.69 3.05 3.14
C GLY A 512 -32.01 3.83 2.01
N LYS A 513 -30.69 3.84 2.03
CA LYS A 513 -29.85 4.53 1.02
C LYS A 513 -29.56 3.58 -0.13
N LEU A 514 -29.72 4.04 -1.36
CA LEU A 514 -29.56 3.22 -2.57
C LEU A 514 -28.14 3.34 -3.14
N PHE A 515 -27.66 2.26 -3.78
CA PHE A 515 -26.39 2.19 -4.53
C PHE A 515 -26.60 2.32 -6.04
N ILE A 516 -27.83 2.25 -6.50
CA ILE A 516 -28.20 2.25 -7.91
C ILE A 516 -29.16 3.39 -8.24
N GLY A 517 -29.06 3.89 -9.48
CA GLY A 517 -29.95 4.87 -10.05
C GLY A 517 -30.96 4.25 -11.03
N HIS A 518 -31.81 5.10 -11.63
CA HIS A 518 -32.74 4.71 -12.68
C HIS A 518 -32.00 4.10 -13.90
N GLY A 519 -32.56 3.03 -14.45
CA GLY A 519 -32.05 2.38 -15.65
C GLY A 519 -30.89 1.42 -15.44
N VAL A 520 -30.33 1.34 -14.23
CA VAL A 520 -29.28 0.39 -13.88
C VAL A 520 -29.83 -1.03 -13.93
N GLU A 521 -29.10 -1.94 -14.57
CA GLU A 521 -29.44 -3.35 -14.60
C GLU A 521 -29.12 -4.02 -13.27
N VAL A 522 -30.03 -4.81 -12.76
CA VAL A 522 -29.92 -5.57 -11.52
C VAL A 522 -30.27 -7.02 -11.75
N TYR A 523 -29.81 -7.90 -10.88
CA TYR A 523 -30.17 -9.32 -10.90
C TYR A 523 -30.58 -9.79 -9.50
N GLU A 524 -31.28 -10.93 -9.42
CA GLU A 524 -31.69 -11.52 -8.14
C GLU A 524 -30.47 -11.81 -7.26
N GLY A 525 -30.49 -11.34 -6.01
CA GLY A 525 -29.38 -11.47 -5.07
C GLY A 525 -28.37 -10.31 -5.09
N MET A 526 -28.46 -9.37 -6.04
CA MET A 526 -27.66 -8.15 -6.05
C MET A 526 -28.11 -7.24 -4.92
N ILE A 527 -27.14 -6.67 -4.19
CA ILE A 527 -27.38 -5.69 -3.12
C ILE A 527 -27.44 -4.31 -3.75
N ILE A 528 -28.57 -3.66 -3.59
CA ILE A 528 -28.90 -2.38 -4.22
C ILE A 528 -28.98 -1.21 -3.27
N GLY A 529 -28.74 -1.44 -1.98
CA GLY A 529 -28.73 -0.37 -0.96
C GLY A 529 -28.55 -0.88 0.44
N ILE A 530 -28.38 0.07 1.39
CA ILE A 530 -28.34 -0.16 2.84
C ILE A 530 -29.77 -0.06 3.37
N HIS A 531 -30.21 -1.05 4.13
CA HIS A 531 -31.49 -0.99 4.83
C HIS A 531 -31.39 -0.12 6.08
N ALA A 532 -32.41 0.65 6.38
CA ALA A 532 -32.45 1.50 7.58
C ALA A 532 -32.56 0.70 8.90
N ARG A 533 -32.83 -0.62 8.83
CA ARG A 533 -32.94 -1.54 9.96
C ARG A 533 -31.81 -2.58 9.92
N ASP A 534 -31.69 -3.35 10.97
CA ASP A 534 -30.67 -4.39 11.18
C ASP A 534 -30.85 -5.67 10.34
N ASN A 535 -32.01 -5.85 9.72
CA ASN A 535 -32.32 -7.05 8.92
C ASN A 535 -32.24 -6.80 7.42
N ASP A 536 -31.86 -7.80 6.66
CA ASP A 536 -31.91 -7.80 5.21
C ASP A 536 -33.35 -7.76 4.70
N LEU A 537 -33.58 -7.00 3.62
CA LEU A 537 -34.87 -6.85 2.99
C LEU A 537 -34.80 -7.16 1.50
N THR A 538 -35.50 -8.19 1.07
CA THR A 538 -35.65 -8.50 -0.36
C THR A 538 -36.69 -7.58 -0.99
N VAL A 539 -36.34 -6.88 -2.05
CA VAL A 539 -37.15 -5.80 -2.66
C VAL A 539 -37.22 -5.91 -4.18
N ASN A 540 -38.24 -5.31 -4.77
CA ASN A 540 -38.42 -5.27 -6.21
C ASN A 540 -38.08 -3.88 -6.77
N ALA A 541 -36.94 -3.76 -7.43
CA ALA A 541 -36.49 -2.53 -8.07
C ALA A 541 -37.12 -2.29 -9.48
N LEU A 542 -37.88 -3.26 -10.00
CA LEU A 542 -38.43 -3.24 -11.35
C LEU A 542 -39.91 -2.82 -11.39
N LYS A 543 -40.54 -2.53 -10.24
CA LYS A 543 -41.98 -2.25 -10.17
C LYS A 543 -42.31 -0.90 -10.81
N GLY A 544 -42.97 -0.92 -11.95
CA GLY A 544 -43.49 0.25 -12.63
C GLY A 544 -44.67 0.89 -11.92
N LYS A 545 -44.99 2.13 -12.27
CA LYS A 545 -46.23 2.80 -11.84
C LYS A 545 -47.41 2.05 -12.40
N GLN A 546 -48.34 1.59 -11.57
CA GLN A 546 -49.60 1.03 -12.06
C GLN A 546 -50.40 2.16 -12.71
N LEU A 547 -50.70 2.00 -13.99
CA LEU A 547 -51.60 2.90 -14.70
C LEU A 547 -53.03 2.67 -14.15
N THR A 548 -53.50 3.52 -13.30
CA THR A 548 -54.93 3.55 -12.92
C THR A 548 -55.68 4.33 -13.98
N ASN A 549 -56.86 3.83 -14.43
CA ASN A 549 -57.71 4.43 -15.47
C ASN A 549 -58.37 5.76 -15.00
N VAL A 550 -58.10 6.26 -13.79
CA VAL A 550 -58.59 7.53 -13.29
C VAL A 550 -57.52 8.60 -13.59
N ARG A 551 -57.68 9.32 -14.70
CA ARG A 551 -57.00 10.57 -14.99
C ARG A 551 -57.47 11.62 -14.00
N ALA A 552 -56.82 11.79 -12.84
CA ALA A 552 -56.80 13.04 -12.16
C ALA A 552 -56.02 14.03 -13.00
N SER A 553 -56.67 14.96 -13.65
CA SER A 553 -56.09 16.09 -14.37
C SER A 553 -55.50 17.05 -13.34
N GLY A 554 -54.26 16.85 -12.96
CA GLY A 554 -53.56 17.74 -12.04
C GLY A 554 -52.37 17.04 -11.41
N THR A 555 -51.19 17.42 -11.87
CA THR A 555 -49.90 17.20 -11.25
C THR A 555 -49.45 15.74 -11.11
N ASP A 556 -48.77 15.24 -12.13
CA ASP A 556 -47.70 14.24 -11.91
C ASP A 556 -46.65 14.92 -11.06
N GLU A 557 -46.66 14.67 -9.74
CA GLU A 557 -45.59 15.11 -8.85
C GLU A 557 -44.27 14.52 -9.35
N ALA A 558 -43.27 15.38 -9.60
CA ALA A 558 -41.96 14.96 -9.99
C ALA A 558 -41.39 14.05 -8.90
N GLN A 559 -41.08 12.79 -9.25
CA GLN A 559 -40.42 11.85 -8.35
C GLN A 559 -38.93 12.16 -8.29
N ASN A 560 -38.52 12.89 -7.27
CA ASN A 560 -37.12 13.20 -7.05
C ASN A 560 -36.42 12.03 -6.36
N LEU A 561 -35.41 11.46 -7.02
CA LEU A 561 -34.54 10.44 -6.44
C LEU A 561 -33.35 11.10 -5.75
N VAL A 562 -33.04 10.63 -4.55
CA VAL A 562 -31.77 10.96 -3.88
C VAL A 562 -30.64 10.32 -4.69
N PRO A 563 -29.53 11.03 -4.95
CA PRO A 563 -28.38 10.45 -5.65
C PRO A 563 -27.91 9.16 -4.98
N PRO A 564 -27.63 8.10 -5.76
CA PRO A 564 -27.14 6.84 -5.21
C PRO A 564 -25.73 7.00 -4.64
N ILE A 565 -25.41 6.19 -3.64
CA ILE A 565 -24.03 6.06 -3.14
C ILE A 565 -23.25 5.18 -4.14
N ILE A 566 -22.23 5.77 -4.76
CA ILE A 566 -21.29 5.02 -5.62
C ILE A 566 -20.09 4.65 -4.76
N MET A 567 -19.91 3.36 -4.52
CA MET A 567 -18.80 2.87 -3.69
C MET A 567 -17.54 2.66 -4.54
N SER A 568 -16.40 3.06 -3.98
CA SER A 568 -15.09 2.60 -4.47
C SER A 568 -14.92 1.10 -4.16
N LEU A 569 -13.86 0.48 -4.70
CA LEU A 569 -13.53 -0.91 -4.39
C LEU A 569 -13.30 -1.10 -2.89
N GLU A 570 -12.52 -0.23 -2.26
CA GLU A 570 -12.23 -0.27 -0.83
C GLU A 570 -13.50 -0.14 0.00
N GLN A 571 -14.34 0.82 -0.31
CA GLN A 571 -15.62 1.01 0.39
C GLN A 571 -16.54 -0.21 0.25
N ALA A 572 -16.53 -0.86 -0.91
CA ALA A 572 -17.30 -2.07 -1.12
C ALA A 572 -16.76 -3.25 -0.30
N LEU A 573 -15.43 -3.41 -0.23
CA LEU A 573 -14.76 -4.46 0.56
C LEU A 573 -14.98 -4.28 2.07
N GLU A 574 -14.93 -3.04 2.55
CA GLU A 574 -15.23 -2.70 3.95
C GLU A 574 -16.71 -2.90 4.29
N PHE A 575 -17.59 -2.67 3.32
CA PHE A 575 -19.05 -2.69 3.53
C PHE A 575 -19.61 -4.10 3.66
N ILE A 576 -19.11 -5.08 2.88
CA ILE A 576 -19.68 -6.41 2.79
C ILE A 576 -19.58 -7.22 4.10
N ASP A 577 -20.55 -8.11 4.31
CA ASP A 577 -20.57 -9.06 5.41
C ASP A 577 -20.16 -10.47 4.93
N ASP A 578 -20.04 -11.42 5.86
CA ASP A 578 -19.50 -12.77 5.62
C ASP A 578 -20.30 -13.58 4.58
N ASP A 579 -21.58 -13.29 4.39
CA ASP A 579 -22.46 -13.93 3.41
C ASP A 579 -22.56 -13.17 2.07
N GLU A 580 -21.70 -12.17 1.87
CA GLU A 580 -21.69 -11.27 0.72
C GLU A 580 -20.38 -11.38 -0.07
N LEU A 581 -20.39 -10.88 -1.30
CA LEU A 581 -19.22 -10.79 -2.18
C LEU A 581 -19.25 -9.46 -2.93
N VAL A 582 -18.06 -8.93 -3.22
CA VAL A 582 -17.88 -7.87 -4.21
C VAL A 582 -17.60 -8.49 -5.56
N GLU A 583 -18.43 -8.20 -6.54
CA GLU A 583 -18.22 -8.51 -7.95
C GLU A 583 -17.39 -7.39 -8.56
N VAL A 584 -16.19 -7.70 -9.00
CA VAL A 584 -15.23 -6.76 -9.59
C VAL A 584 -15.10 -7.05 -11.08
N THR A 585 -15.37 -6.05 -11.89
CA THR A 585 -15.23 -6.12 -13.36
C THR A 585 -14.47 -4.87 -13.85
N PRO A 586 -13.96 -4.85 -15.08
CA PRO A 586 -13.32 -3.65 -15.63
C PRO A 586 -14.17 -2.37 -15.56
N GLU A 587 -15.49 -2.49 -15.69
CA GLU A 587 -16.41 -1.35 -15.76
C GLU A 587 -17.20 -1.10 -14.47
N SER A 588 -17.41 -2.15 -13.65
CA SER A 588 -18.35 -2.08 -12.54
C SER A 588 -17.83 -2.72 -11.26
N ILE A 589 -18.25 -2.15 -10.12
CA ILE A 589 -18.13 -2.75 -8.79
C ILE A 589 -19.55 -2.95 -8.29
N ARG A 590 -19.93 -4.21 -8.03
CA ARG A 590 -21.28 -4.58 -7.57
C ARG A 590 -21.16 -5.42 -6.31
N ILE A 591 -22.13 -5.31 -5.43
CA ILE A 591 -22.19 -6.13 -4.21
C ILE A 591 -23.34 -7.12 -4.38
N ARG A 592 -23.13 -8.36 -3.95
CA ARG A 592 -24.14 -9.40 -4.02
C ARG A 592 -24.09 -10.38 -2.83
N LYS A 593 -25.17 -11.08 -2.60
CA LYS A 593 -25.17 -12.24 -1.70
C LYS A 593 -24.42 -13.41 -2.32
N LYS A 594 -23.75 -14.23 -1.50
CA LYS A 594 -23.15 -15.51 -1.94
C LYS A 594 -24.22 -16.43 -2.54
N LEU A 595 -25.37 -16.54 -1.86
CA LEU A 595 -26.56 -17.25 -2.32
C LEU A 595 -27.51 -16.29 -2.99
N LEU A 596 -27.65 -16.38 -4.32
CA LEU A 596 -28.38 -15.39 -5.10
C LEU A 596 -29.90 -15.46 -4.87
N THR A 597 -30.49 -16.67 -4.86
CA THR A 597 -31.92 -16.81 -4.75
C THR A 597 -32.42 -16.70 -3.30
N GLU A 598 -33.59 -16.10 -3.11
CA GLU A 598 -34.20 -15.97 -1.78
C GLU A 598 -34.49 -17.34 -1.14
N SER A 599 -34.80 -18.37 -1.96
CA SER A 599 -35.04 -19.72 -1.50
C SER A 599 -33.79 -20.39 -0.91
N GLU A 600 -32.64 -20.20 -1.55
CA GLU A 600 -31.36 -20.70 -1.02
C GLU A 600 -31.00 -20.04 0.30
N ARG A 601 -31.10 -18.71 0.39
CA ARG A 601 -30.85 -17.95 1.63
C ARG A 601 -31.74 -18.42 2.78
N LYS A 602 -33.06 -18.61 2.52
CA LYS A 602 -34.00 -19.12 3.51
C LYS A 602 -33.68 -20.55 3.96
N ARG A 603 -33.22 -21.42 3.03
CA ARG A 603 -32.80 -22.78 3.36
C ARG A 603 -31.56 -22.78 4.24
N ALA A 604 -30.52 -22.03 3.87
CA ALA A 604 -29.29 -21.90 4.63
C ALA A 604 -29.54 -21.35 6.04
N SER A 605 -30.40 -20.32 6.19
CA SER A 605 -30.78 -19.77 7.50
C SER A 605 -31.53 -20.77 8.39
N ARG A 606 -32.32 -21.70 7.80
CA ARG A 606 -32.99 -22.77 8.57
C ARG A 606 -32.03 -23.87 9.01
N GLU A 607 -31.05 -24.19 8.18
CA GLU A 607 -30.00 -25.18 8.48
C GLU A 607 -29.09 -24.66 9.61
N ALA A 608 -28.66 -23.40 9.55
CA ALA A 608 -27.86 -22.76 10.60
C ALA A 608 -28.55 -22.66 11.96
N LYS A 609 -29.90 -22.60 11.99
CA LYS A 609 -30.66 -22.60 13.25
C LYS A 609 -30.86 -23.99 13.85
N LYS A 610 -30.49 -25.07 13.11
CA LYS A 610 -30.63 -26.46 13.58
C LYS A 610 -29.30 -27.04 14.06
N SER A 611 -28.17 -26.45 13.64
CA SER A 611 -26.82 -26.71 14.16
C SER A 611 -26.57 -25.90 15.43
#